data_59bf446ff4bc233fcc1c06d53b67a71c
#
_entry.id   59bf446ff4bc233fcc1c06d53b67a71c
#
_cell.length_a   1.000
_cell.length_b   1.000
_cell.length_c   1.000
_cell.angle_alpha   90.00
_cell.angle_beta   90.00
_cell.angle_gamma   90.00
#
_symmetry.space_group_name_H-M   'P 1'
#
loop_
_entity.id
_entity.type
_entity.pdbx_description
1 polymer ?
#
loop_
_entity_poly.entity_id
_entity_poly.type
_entity_poly.pdbx_seq_one_letter_code
_entity_poly.pdbx_strand_id
1 'polypeptide(L)'
;MADNNSFDVVSKIEMPEVLNAIQQSLKEIHTRFDLKDSKSNIELNEKDNKIVLASLDEYKLKAVRDILEGKLVKRKVPLKGLTYGTVIAASGSTVRQEITLQQGLSTEKAKEIVKVIKDSKKKVQAAIQGDSVRITGKDRDTLQDVIGMLRSHDFGIDIQFTNYRTN
;
A
#
# COMPACT_ATOMS: atom_id res chain seq x y z
N MET A 1 -24.77 16.75 -19.16
CA MET A 1 -24.54 17.01 -18.64
C MET A 1 -24.32 16.61 -17.35
N ALA A 2 -24.61 17.12 -16.56
CA ALA A 2 -24.24 16.87 -15.26
C ALA A 2 -24.60 15.56 -14.66
N ASP A 3 -25.23 14.77 -15.38
CA ASP A 3 -25.70 13.53 -14.83
C ASP A 3 -24.70 12.42 -14.89
N ASN A 4 -23.48 12.76 -14.56
CA ASN A 4 -22.43 11.78 -14.54
C ASN A 4 -22.17 11.28 -13.13
N ASN A 5 -22.03 9.97 -13.02
CA ASN A 5 -21.54 9.35 -11.81
C ASN A 5 -20.02 9.22 -11.94
N SER A 6 -19.34 9.23 -10.83
CA SER A 6 -17.88 9.10 -10.86
C SER A 6 -17.34 8.41 -9.62
N PHE A 7 -16.10 7.95 -9.72
CA PHE A 7 -15.30 7.50 -8.58
C PHE A 7 -13.83 7.73 -8.90
N ASP A 8 -13.00 7.67 -7.87
CA ASP A 8 -11.57 7.84 -8.03
C ASP A 8 -10.85 6.53 -7.72
N VAL A 9 -9.85 6.21 -8.53
CA VAL A 9 -8.91 5.12 -8.27
C VAL A 9 -7.69 5.73 -7.61
N VAL A 10 -7.36 5.23 -6.44
CA VAL A 10 -6.21 5.71 -5.66
C VAL A 10 -5.38 4.52 -5.20
N SER A 11 -4.15 4.79 -4.77
CA SER A 11 -3.32 3.78 -4.13
C SER A 11 -2.64 4.45 -2.95
N LYS A 12 -3.11 4.12 -1.75
CA LYS A 12 -2.67 4.83 -0.56
C LYS A 12 -2.74 3.91 0.66
N ILE A 13 -1.68 3.95 1.45
CA ILE A 13 -1.65 3.20 2.70
C ILE A 13 -2.06 4.14 3.84
N GLU A 14 -2.91 3.65 4.74
CA GLU A 14 -3.36 4.41 5.89
C GLU A 14 -2.28 4.39 6.98
N MET A 15 -1.59 5.50 7.15
CA MET A 15 -0.48 5.60 8.11
C MET A 15 -0.87 5.30 9.56
N PRO A 16 -2.04 5.71 10.07
CA PRO A 16 -2.43 5.35 11.43
C PRO A 16 -2.49 3.83 11.64
N GLU A 17 -2.92 3.08 10.64
CA GLU A 17 -2.98 1.62 10.74
C GLU A 17 -1.59 1.00 10.70
N VAL A 18 -0.67 1.59 9.93
CA VAL A 18 0.73 1.18 9.94
C VAL A 18 1.34 1.40 11.32
N LEU A 19 1.08 2.54 11.94
CA LEU A 19 1.59 2.85 13.27
C LEU A 19 1.06 1.86 14.30
N ASN A 20 -0.24 1.53 14.24
CA ASN A 20 -0.83 0.53 15.13
C ASN A 20 -0.16 -0.83 14.97
N ALA A 21 0.09 -1.24 13.72
CA ALA A 21 0.76 -2.50 13.44
C ALA A 21 2.18 -2.52 14.01
N ILE A 22 2.90 -1.41 13.87
CA ILE A 22 4.25 -1.28 14.41
C ILE A 22 4.25 -1.40 15.93
N GLN A 23 3.32 -0.71 16.60
CA GLN A 23 3.23 -0.77 18.05
C GLN A 23 2.94 -2.17 18.54
N GLN A 24 2.03 -2.89 17.88
CA GLN A 24 1.72 -4.27 18.22
C GLN A 24 2.91 -5.20 17.95
N SER A 25 3.64 -4.94 16.86
CA SER A 25 4.83 -5.72 16.53
C SER A 25 5.92 -5.56 17.57
N LEU A 26 6.20 -4.32 17.97
CA LEU A 26 7.22 -4.06 19.00
C LEU A 26 6.86 -4.71 20.33
N LYS A 27 5.57 -4.70 20.68
CA LYS A 27 5.11 -5.36 21.90
C LYS A 27 5.42 -6.86 21.86
N GLU A 28 5.13 -7.51 20.75
CA GLU A 28 5.42 -8.93 20.59
C GLU A 28 6.93 -9.20 20.60
N ILE A 29 7.71 -8.40 19.88
CA ILE A 29 9.16 -8.54 19.79
C ILE A 29 9.80 -8.45 21.19
N HIS A 30 9.38 -7.47 21.98
CA HIS A 30 9.97 -7.25 23.29
C HIS A 30 9.60 -8.34 24.31
N THR A 31 8.56 -9.12 24.04
CA THR A 31 8.14 -10.20 24.92
C THR A 31 8.57 -11.59 24.44
N ARG A 32 8.90 -11.75 23.16
CA ARG A 32 9.33 -13.05 22.63
C ARG A 32 10.73 -13.37 23.11
N PHE A 33 10.89 -14.58 23.62
CA PHE A 33 12.16 -15.03 24.16
C PHE A 33 13.29 -14.97 23.13
N ASP A 34 12.99 -15.32 21.88
CA ASP A 34 13.98 -15.35 20.82
C ASP A 34 14.34 -13.98 20.23
N LEU A 35 13.59 -12.92 20.57
CA LEU A 35 13.78 -11.60 19.98
C LEU A 35 14.00 -10.47 20.98
N LYS A 36 13.69 -10.68 22.25
CA LYS A 36 13.73 -9.58 23.23
C LYS A 36 15.10 -8.93 23.39
N ASP A 37 16.18 -9.68 23.12
CA ASP A 37 17.54 -9.16 23.21
C ASP A 37 18.23 -9.03 21.86
N SER A 38 17.45 -8.94 20.78
CA SER A 38 17.99 -8.93 19.41
C SER A 38 18.28 -7.54 18.86
N LYS A 39 18.18 -6.50 19.70
CA LYS A 39 18.35 -5.10 19.27
C LYS A 39 17.38 -4.74 18.14
N SER A 40 16.22 -5.37 18.13
CA SER A 40 15.22 -5.17 17.09
C SER A 40 14.48 -3.87 17.29
N ASN A 41 14.20 -3.18 16.19
CA ASN A 41 13.40 -1.98 16.23
C ASN A 41 12.63 -1.81 14.91
N ILE A 42 11.52 -1.11 14.98
CA ILE A 42 10.70 -0.76 13.82
C ILE A 42 10.31 0.69 13.99
N GLU A 43 10.66 1.52 13.02
CA GLU A 43 10.32 2.94 13.06
C GLU A 43 9.54 3.32 11.81
N LEU A 44 8.56 4.19 11.97
CA LEU A 44 7.82 4.77 10.85
C LEU A 44 8.34 6.16 10.59
N ASN A 45 8.80 6.40 9.37
CA ASN A 45 9.15 7.72 8.88
C ASN A 45 8.02 8.19 7.95
N GLU A 46 7.04 8.89 8.50
CA GLU A 46 5.88 9.33 7.72
C GLU A 46 6.27 10.30 6.61
N LYS A 47 7.24 11.16 6.88
CA LYS A 47 7.69 12.15 5.91
C LYS A 47 8.19 11.51 4.62
N ASP A 48 8.94 10.42 4.74
CA ASP A 48 9.51 9.73 3.60
C ASP A 48 8.72 8.50 3.18
N ASN A 49 7.58 8.25 3.82
CA ASN A 49 6.73 7.09 3.55
C ASN A 49 7.49 5.78 3.65
N LYS A 50 8.23 5.61 4.73
CA LYS A 50 9.08 4.43 4.94
C LYS A 50 8.94 3.85 6.32
N ILE A 51 9.09 2.52 6.40
CA ILE A 51 9.31 1.81 7.65
C ILE A 51 10.77 1.39 7.66
N VAL A 52 11.47 1.59 8.78
CA VAL A 52 12.85 1.15 8.94
C VAL A 52 12.88 0.03 9.96
N LEU A 53 13.35 -1.14 9.53
CA LEU A 53 13.56 -2.30 10.40
C LEU A 53 15.03 -2.39 10.77
N ALA A 54 15.31 -2.78 12.01
CA ALA A 54 16.66 -3.07 12.48
C ALA A 54 16.65 -4.29 13.36
N SER A 55 17.72 -5.09 13.33
CA SER A 55 17.86 -6.24 14.18
C SER A 55 19.32 -6.66 14.26
N LEU A 56 19.60 -7.69 15.06
CA LEU A 56 20.97 -8.15 15.31
C LEU A 56 21.59 -8.76 14.06
N ASP A 57 20.84 -9.54 13.30
CA ASP A 57 21.30 -10.20 12.07
C ASP A 57 20.12 -10.43 11.13
N GLU A 58 20.40 -10.94 9.94
CA GLU A 58 19.37 -11.17 8.93
C GLU A 58 18.32 -12.19 9.37
N TYR A 59 18.73 -13.20 10.11
CA TYR A 59 17.80 -14.21 10.60
C TYR A 59 16.76 -13.59 11.56
N LYS A 60 17.23 -12.79 12.51
CA LYS A 60 16.36 -12.10 13.45
C LYS A 60 15.51 -11.03 12.73
N LEU A 61 16.11 -10.34 11.77
CA LEU A 61 15.41 -9.34 10.99
C LEU A 61 14.23 -9.95 10.21
N LYS A 62 14.42 -11.14 9.66
CA LYS A 62 13.34 -11.85 8.98
C LYS A 62 12.18 -12.13 9.94
N ALA A 63 12.48 -12.54 11.16
CA ALA A 63 11.45 -12.77 12.17
C ALA A 63 10.70 -11.48 12.50
N VAL A 64 11.41 -10.36 12.63
CA VAL A 64 10.82 -9.04 12.88
C VAL A 64 9.89 -8.66 11.71
N ARG A 65 10.35 -8.86 10.48
CA ARG A 65 9.56 -8.54 9.29
C ARG A 65 8.30 -9.40 9.22
N ASP A 66 8.40 -10.69 9.52
CA ASP A 66 7.26 -11.60 9.52
C ASP A 66 6.20 -11.17 10.56
N ILE A 67 6.63 -10.74 11.73
CA ILE A 67 5.72 -10.24 12.76
C ILE A 67 5.01 -8.98 12.25
N LEU A 68 5.77 -8.04 11.68
CA LEU A 68 5.20 -6.80 11.16
C LEU A 68 4.18 -7.09 10.05
N GLU A 69 4.52 -7.96 9.11
CA GLU A 69 3.61 -8.33 8.02
C GLU A 69 2.30 -8.91 8.56
N GLY A 70 2.38 -9.79 9.54
CA GLY A 70 1.19 -10.36 10.17
C GLY A 70 0.30 -9.30 10.82
N LYS A 71 0.91 -8.32 11.50
CA LYS A 71 0.14 -7.24 12.12
C LYS A 71 -0.46 -6.30 11.07
N LEU A 72 0.29 -6.00 10.01
CA LEU A 72 -0.22 -5.17 8.90
C LEU A 72 -1.43 -5.82 8.26
N VAL A 73 -1.37 -7.12 7.97
CA VAL A 73 -2.50 -7.85 7.37
C VAL A 73 -3.72 -7.78 8.28
N LYS A 74 -3.55 -7.98 9.59
CA LYS A 74 -4.65 -7.87 10.54
C LYS A 74 -5.27 -6.49 10.57
N ARG A 75 -4.49 -5.46 10.28
CA ARG A 75 -4.95 -4.07 10.22
C ARG A 75 -5.44 -3.68 8.83
N LYS A 76 -5.57 -4.65 7.92
CA LYS A 76 -6.05 -4.45 6.55
C LYS A 76 -5.15 -3.53 5.73
N VAL A 77 -3.86 -3.50 6.06
CA VAL A 77 -2.85 -2.83 5.24
C VAL A 77 -2.33 -3.85 4.23
N PRO A 78 -2.55 -3.61 2.94
CA PRO A 78 -2.18 -4.63 1.94
C PRO A 78 -0.67 -4.70 1.75
N LEU A 79 -0.12 -5.91 1.74
CA LEU A 79 1.32 -6.10 1.55
C LEU A 79 1.77 -5.69 0.15
N LYS A 80 0.86 -5.66 -0.83
CA LYS A 80 1.18 -5.16 -2.17
C LYS A 80 1.58 -3.68 -2.18
N GLY A 81 1.22 -2.92 -1.16
CA GLY A 81 1.61 -1.53 -1.03
C GLY A 81 3.00 -1.33 -0.45
N LEU A 82 3.74 -2.42 -0.18
CA LEU A 82 5.07 -2.37 0.42
C LEU A 82 6.13 -2.72 -0.61
N THR A 83 7.21 -1.94 -0.64
CA THR A 83 8.38 -2.25 -1.46
C THR A 83 9.58 -2.43 -0.53
N TYR A 84 10.16 -3.63 -0.54
CA TYR A 84 11.24 -3.98 0.37
C TYR A 84 12.58 -3.61 -0.24
N GLY A 85 13.37 -2.83 0.51
CA GLY A 85 14.72 -2.51 0.12
C GLY A 85 15.69 -3.64 0.48
N THR A 86 16.93 -3.44 0.15
CA THR A 86 18.01 -4.40 0.46
C THR A 86 18.34 -4.34 1.94
N VAL A 87 18.64 -5.49 2.54
CA VAL A 87 19.16 -5.55 3.90
C VAL A 87 20.62 -5.08 3.87
N ILE A 88 20.96 -4.10 4.69
CA ILE A 88 22.30 -3.54 4.74
C ILE A 88 22.88 -3.62 6.15
N ALA A 89 24.21 -3.64 6.24
CA ALA A 89 24.90 -3.60 7.50
C ALA A 89 24.71 -2.21 8.15
N ALA A 90 24.57 -2.21 9.47
CA ALA A 90 24.38 -0.99 10.24
C ALA A 90 25.38 -0.96 11.39
N SER A 91 25.44 0.15 12.13
CA SER A 91 26.36 0.30 13.23
C SER A 91 26.11 -0.72 14.33
N GLY A 92 27.14 -1.06 15.11
CA GLY A 92 26.99 -2.00 16.22
C GLY A 92 26.79 -3.45 15.78
N SER A 93 27.26 -3.81 14.60
CA SER A 93 27.12 -5.17 14.05
C SER A 93 25.67 -5.59 13.87
N THR A 94 24.79 -4.62 13.61
CA THR A 94 23.38 -4.88 13.32
C THR A 94 23.11 -4.77 11.82
N VAL A 95 21.89 -5.09 11.42
CA VAL A 95 21.42 -4.93 10.04
C VAL A 95 20.15 -4.10 10.03
N ARG A 96 19.87 -3.48 8.88
CA ARG A 96 18.65 -2.69 8.71
C ARG A 96 18.09 -2.89 7.32
N GLN A 97 16.81 -2.62 7.20
CA GLN A 97 16.09 -2.69 5.94
C GLN A 97 15.03 -1.60 5.90
N GLU A 98 14.89 -0.93 4.76
CA GLU A 98 13.84 0.04 4.56
C GLU A 98 12.72 -0.57 3.75
N ILE A 99 11.48 -0.26 4.13
CA ILE A 99 10.29 -0.65 3.40
C ILE A 99 9.60 0.63 2.96
N THR A 100 9.43 0.81 1.66
CA THR A 100 8.74 1.99 1.14
C THR A 100 7.24 1.71 1.08
N LEU A 101 6.44 2.66 1.55
CA LEU A 101 4.98 2.57 1.58
C LEU A 101 4.40 3.31 0.38
N GLN A 102 3.45 2.66 -0.30
CA GLN A 102 2.80 3.23 -1.47
C GLN A 102 1.96 4.44 -1.07
N GLN A 103 2.21 5.59 -1.69
CA GLN A 103 1.44 6.81 -1.46
C GLN A 103 1.14 7.47 -2.80
N GLY A 104 -0.06 7.20 -3.31
CA GLY A 104 -0.49 7.73 -4.59
C GLY A 104 -0.10 6.86 -5.77
N LEU A 105 -0.74 7.08 -6.91
CA LEU A 105 -0.41 6.38 -8.14
C LEU A 105 0.74 7.12 -8.83
N SER A 106 1.74 6.37 -9.30
CA SER A 106 2.74 6.96 -10.17
C SER A 106 2.08 7.31 -11.50
N THR A 107 2.69 8.23 -12.25
CA THR A 107 2.20 8.58 -13.60
C THR A 107 2.11 7.35 -14.48
N GLU A 108 3.10 6.46 -14.37
CA GLU A 108 3.15 5.24 -15.14
C GLU A 108 1.98 4.31 -14.83
N LYS A 109 1.68 4.10 -13.55
CA LYS A 109 0.55 3.26 -13.14
C LYS A 109 -0.79 3.90 -13.49
N ALA A 110 -0.91 5.21 -13.36
CA ALA A 110 -2.11 5.92 -13.77
C ALA A 110 -2.39 5.73 -15.26
N LYS A 111 -1.36 5.82 -16.09
CA LYS A 111 -1.49 5.59 -17.54
C LYS A 111 -1.88 4.14 -17.84
N GLU A 112 -1.34 3.19 -17.10
CA GLU A 112 -1.69 1.78 -17.26
C GLU A 112 -3.17 1.54 -16.95
N ILE A 113 -3.68 2.14 -15.88
CA ILE A 113 -5.09 2.05 -15.50
C ILE A 113 -5.98 2.65 -16.61
N VAL A 114 -5.61 3.83 -17.10
CA VAL A 114 -6.37 4.49 -18.16
C VAL A 114 -6.39 3.61 -19.42
N LYS A 115 -5.26 2.99 -19.76
CA LYS A 115 -5.18 2.11 -20.92
C LYS A 115 -6.10 0.90 -20.79
N VAL A 116 -6.10 0.25 -19.64
CA VAL A 116 -6.98 -0.90 -19.38
C VAL A 116 -8.44 -0.50 -19.56
N ILE A 117 -8.81 0.68 -19.07
CA ILE A 117 -10.18 1.18 -19.20
C ILE A 117 -10.52 1.45 -20.67
N LYS A 118 -9.63 2.10 -21.41
CA LYS A 118 -9.86 2.37 -22.83
C LYS A 118 -10.00 1.09 -23.64
N ASP A 119 -9.14 0.11 -23.36
CA ASP A 119 -9.15 -1.15 -24.09
C ASP A 119 -10.41 -1.98 -23.80
N SER A 120 -11.07 -1.74 -22.67
CA SER A 120 -12.33 -2.43 -22.33
C SER A 120 -13.50 -1.95 -23.19
N LYS A 121 -13.37 -0.78 -23.80
CA LYS A 121 -14.43 -0.14 -24.61
C LYS A 121 -15.72 0.11 -23.84
N LYS A 122 -15.66 0.17 -22.53
CA LYS A 122 -16.82 0.54 -21.72
C LYS A 122 -17.09 2.04 -21.83
N LYS A 123 -18.35 2.41 -21.68
CA LYS A 123 -18.77 3.81 -21.90
C LYS A 123 -18.46 4.68 -20.68
N VAL A 124 -17.20 4.85 -20.40
CA VAL A 124 -16.71 5.72 -19.34
C VAL A 124 -15.54 6.53 -19.82
N GLN A 125 -15.22 7.60 -19.10
CA GLN A 125 -14.06 8.41 -19.35
C GLN A 125 -13.13 8.30 -18.14
N ALA A 126 -11.83 8.26 -18.41
CA ALA A 126 -10.81 8.19 -17.38
C ALA A 126 -9.88 9.38 -17.51
N ALA A 127 -9.65 10.10 -16.43
CA ALA A 127 -8.79 11.27 -16.40
C ALA A 127 -7.81 11.16 -15.24
N ILE A 128 -6.53 11.38 -15.52
CA ILE A 128 -5.49 11.40 -14.49
C ILE A 128 -5.59 12.73 -13.76
N GLN A 129 -5.71 12.67 -12.44
CA GLN A 129 -5.79 13.85 -11.59
C GLN A 129 -4.75 13.72 -10.48
N GLY A 130 -3.58 14.33 -10.67
CA GLY A 130 -2.49 14.22 -9.72
C GLY A 130 -2.03 12.77 -9.59
N ASP A 131 -2.20 12.19 -8.40
CA ASP A 131 -1.82 10.82 -8.11
C ASP A 131 -3.03 9.87 -8.06
N SER A 132 -4.13 10.25 -8.70
CA SER A 132 -5.33 9.42 -8.79
C SER A 132 -5.87 9.43 -10.22
N VAL A 133 -6.83 8.54 -10.48
CA VAL A 133 -7.53 8.49 -11.76
C VAL A 133 -9.02 8.61 -11.49
N ARG A 134 -9.66 9.59 -12.11
CA ARG A 134 -11.12 9.76 -11.99
C ARG A 134 -11.82 9.09 -13.16
N ILE A 135 -12.80 8.26 -12.84
CA ILE A 135 -13.60 7.54 -13.83
C ILE A 135 -15.01 8.13 -13.79
N THR A 136 -15.50 8.56 -14.94
CA THR A 136 -16.82 9.20 -15.05
C THR A 136 -17.67 8.46 -16.08
N GLY A 137 -18.95 8.28 -15.78
CA GLY A 137 -19.89 7.65 -16.70
C GLY A 137 -21.31 8.01 -16.34
N LYS A 138 -22.23 7.82 -17.29
CA LYS A 138 -23.64 8.12 -17.07
C LYS A 138 -24.34 7.05 -16.24
N ASP A 139 -23.86 5.82 -16.34
CA ASP A 139 -24.56 4.65 -15.82
C ASP A 139 -23.81 4.06 -14.64
N ARG A 140 -24.48 3.96 -13.50
CA ARG A 140 -23.89 3.41 -12.29
C ARG A 140 -23.45 1.95 -12.48
N ASP A 141 -24.24 1.17 -13.22
CA ASP A 141 -23.92 -0.23 -13.47
C ASP A 141 -22.65 -0.37 -14.28
N THR A 142 -22.44 0.51 -15.25
CA THR A 142 -21.19 0.52 -16.03
C THR A 142 -19.99 0.84 -15.13
N LEU A 143 -20.15 1.78 -14.19
CA LEU A 143 -19.06 2.08 -13.24
C LEU A 143 -18.76 0.90 -12.35
N GLN A 144 -19.78 0.16 -11.90
CA GLN A 144 -19.55 -1.05 -11.11
C GLN A 144 -18.82 -2.13 -11.91
N ASP A 145 -19.13 -2.25 -13.20
CA ASP A 145 -18.42 -3.17 -14.08
C ASP A 145 -16.94 -2.79 -14.20
N VAL A 146 -16.66 -1.50 -14.31
CA VAL A 146 -15.27 -1.01 -14.39
C VAL A 146 -14.54 -1.32 -13.08
N ILE A 147 -15.17 -1.11 -11.93
CA ILE A 147 -14.57 -1.44 -10.63
C ILE A 147 -14.22 -2.93 -10.57
N GLY A 148 -15.15 -3.80 -10.96
CA GLY A 148 -14.91 -5.25 -10.98
C GLY A 148 -13.76 -5.64 -11.90
N MET A 149 -13.70 -5.03 -13.08
CA MET A 149 -12.63 -5.26 -14.03
C MET A 149 -11.27 -4.84 -13.46
N LEU A 150 -11.20 -3.66 -12.85
CA LEU A 150 -9.96 -3.16 -12.28
C LEU A 150 -9.50 -3.98 -11.08
N ARG A 151 -10.44 -4.47 -10.27
CA ARG A 151 -10.10 -5.35 -9.14
C ARG A 151 -9.49 -6.66 -9.59
N SER A 152 -9.94 -7.19 -10.73
CA SER A 152 -9.42 -8.45 -11.22
C SER A 152 -8.14 -8.33 -12.02
N HIS A 153 -7.73 -7.11 -12.38
CA HIS A 153 -6.48 -6.88 -13.09
C HIS A 153 -5.34 -6.69 -12.10
N ASP A 154 -4.21 -7.31 -12.38
CA ASP A 154 -3.04 -7.18 -11.51
C ASP A 154 -2.15 -6.03 -12.00
N PHE A 155 -2.18 -4.93 -11.28
CA PHE A 155 -1.31 -3.77 -11.59
C PHE A 155 0.02 -3.82 -10.83
N GLY A 156 0.23 -4.87 -10.03
CA GLY A 156 1.44 -4.98 -9.21
C GLY A 156 1.43 -4.10 -7.97
N ILE A 157 0.37 -3.35 -7.75
CA ILE A 157 0.17 -2.50 -6.56
C ILE A 157 -1.24 -2.70 -6.05
N ASP A 158 -1.49 -2.25 -4.83
CA ASP A 158 -2.84 -2.23 -4.30
C ASP A 158 -3.54 -0.95 -4.77
N ILE A 159 -4.77 -1.07 -5.25
CA ILE A 159 -5.58 0.09 -5.63
C ILE A 159 -6.86 0.09 -4.81
N GLN A 160 -7.37 1.28 -4.54
CA GLN A 160 -8.62 1.46 -3.82
C GLN A 160 -9.55 2.35 -4.65
N PHE A 161 -10.85 2.22 -4.37
CA PHE A 161 -11.88 3.00 -5.06
C PHE A 161 -12.58 3.87 -4.02
N THR A 162 -12.64 5.16 -4.29
CA THR A 162 -13.15 6.11 -3.30
C THR A 162 -13.85 7.27 -3.99
N ASN A 163 -14.36 8.18 -3.18
CA ASN A 163 -14.95 9.43 -3.65
C ASN A 163 -16.08 9.21 -4.66
N TYR A 164 -16.97 8.25 -4.34
CA TYR A 164 -18.11 7.95 -5.19
C TYR A 164 -19.05 9.15 -5.23
N ARG A 165 -19.43 9.56 -6.43
CA ARG A 165 -20.40 10.64 -6.66
C ARG A 165 -21.47 10.11 -7.58
N THR A 166 -22.72 10.29 -7.18
CA THR A 166 -23.86 9.87 -7.99
C THR A 166 -24.86 11.02 -8.12
N ASN A 167 -25.51 11.08 -9.25
CA ASN A 167 -26.58 12.04 -9.49
C ASN A 167 -27.93 11.37 -9.52
#